data_f85063c22fef4d8dcaa4118da3ca562d
#
_entry.id   f85063c22fef4d8dcaa4118da3ca562d
#
_cell.length_a   1.000
_cell.length_b   1.000
_cell.length_c   1.000
_cell.angle_alpha   90.00
_cell.angle_beta   90.00
_cell.angle_gamma   90.00
#
_symmetry.space_group_name_H-M   'P 1'
#
loop_
_entity.id
_entity.type
_entity.pdbx_description
1 polymer ?
#
loop_
_entity_poly.entity_id
_entity_poly.type
_entity_poly.pdbx_seq_one_letter_code
_entity_poly.pdbx_strand_id
1 'polypeptide(L)' 'MAKVNKDMLIGEILQLDPNMAGVLMASGMHCVGRPSSQAESLEEASMVHGLPVDLVVARLNAYLESVSK' A
#
# COMPACT_ATOMS: atom_id res chain seq x y z
N MET A 1 -11.74 -11.53 6.05
CA MET A 1 -10.42 -10.95 6.23
C MET A 1 -10.20 -9.80 5.28
N ALA A 2 -9.58 -8.73 5.77
CA ALA A 2 -9.31 -7.58 4.93
C ALA A 2 -8.23 -7.91 3.89
N LYS A 3 -8.46 -7.44 2.67
CA LYS A 3 -7.48 -7.55 1.59
C LYS A 3 -7.32 -6.21 0.91
N VAL A 4 -6.12 -5.97 0.45
CA VAL A 4 -5.80 -4.77 -0.31
C VAL A 4 -5.98 -5.06 -1.80
N ASN A 5 -6.49 -4.07 -2.52
CA ASN A 5 -6.55 -4.12 -3.98
C ASN A 5 -5.98 -2.81 -4.54
N LYS A 6 -5.74 -2.79 -5.83
CA LYS A 6 -5.07 -1.65 -6.49
C LYS A 6 -5.91 -0.38 -6.52
N ASP A 7 -7.22 -0.50 -6.34
CA ASP A 7 -8.13 0.65 -6.41
C ASP A 7 -8.27 1.36 -5.07
N MET A 8 -7.76 0.77 -3.99
CA MET A 8 -7.82 1.39 -2.67
C MET A 8 -6.90 2.59 -2.60
N LEU A 9 -7.34 3.61 -1.87
CA LEU A 9 -6.50 4.78 -1.63
C LEU A 9 -5.41 4.43 -0.61
N ILE A 10 -4.26 5.06 -0.75
CA ILE A 10 -3.16 4.87 0.20
C ILE A 10 -3.63 5.14 1.62
N GLY A 11 -4.42 6.20 1.84
CA GLY A 11 -4.97 6.52 3.15
C GLY A 11 -5.84 5.41 3.72
N GLU A 12 -6.62 4.75 2.86
CA GLU A 12 -7.46 3.62 3.29
C GLU A 12 -6.60 2.43 3.72
N ILE A 13 -5.53 2.16 2.98
CA ILE A 13 -4.61 1.07 3.31
C ILE A 13 -3.97 1.32 4.68
N LEU A 14 -3.54 2.56 4.94
CA LEU A 14 -2.92 2.91 6.21
C LEU A 14 -3.92 2.85 7.37
N GLN A 15 -5.21 3.06 7.10
CA GLN A 15 -6.24 2.90 8.12
C GLN A 15 -6.48 1.45 8.49
N LEU A 16 -6.30 0.53 7.54
CA LEU A 16 -6.39 -0.90 7.84
C LEU A 16 -5.31 -1.32 8.81
N ASP A 17 -4.08 -0.89 8.56
CA ASP A 17 -2.94 -1.17 9.42
C ASP A 17 -1.85 -0.14 9.14
N PRO A 18 -1.55 0.75 10.11
CA PRO A 18 -0.51 1.77 9.93
C PRO A 18 0.86 1.19 9.60
N ASN A 19 1.15 -0.04 9.99
CA ASN A 19 2.43 -0.67 9.71
C ASN A 19 2.62 -0.95 8.21
N MET A 20 1.55 -0.90 7.42
CA MET A 20 1.68 -1.06 5.97
C MET A 20 2.45 0.09 5.32
N ALA A 21 2.58 1.23 6.01
CA ALA A 21 3.46 2.29 5.53
C ALA A 21 4.88 1.77 5.35
N GLY A 22 5.36 0.95 6.29
CA GLY A 22 6.69 0.34 6.18
C GLY A 22 6.81 -0.62 4.99
N VAL A 23 5.75 -1.38 4.73
CA VAL A 23 5.74 -2.30 3.58
C VAL A 23 5.78 -1.51 2.27
N LEU A 24 5.00 -0.43 2.17
CA LEU A 24 4.99 0.43 1.00
C LEU A 24 6.36 1.07 0.78
N MET A 25 6.97 1.57 1.84
CA MET A 25 8.29 2.19 1.76
C MET A 25 9.34 1.17 1.33
N ALA A 26 9.29 -0.04 1.86
CA ALA A 26 10.21 -1.11 1.47
C ALA A 26 10.02 -1.52 0.01
N SER A 27 8.84 -1.29 -0.55
CA SER A 27 8.55 -1.57 -1.96
C SER A 27 9.02 -0.46 -2.90
N GLY A 28 9.42 0.69 -2.34
CA GLY A 28 9.91 1.82 -3.14
C GLY A 28 9.06 3.08 -3.07
N MET A 29 7.96 3.06 -2.31
CA MET A 29 7.09 4.23 -2.15
C MET A 29 7.52 5.04 -0.92
N HIS A 30 8.31 6.06 -1.13
CA HIS A 30 8.84 6.85 -0.01
C HIS A 30 7.98 8.04 0.39
N CYS A 31 6.87 8.28 -0.30
CA CYS A 31 6.03 9.46 -0.06
C CYS A 31 4.71 9.16 0.64
N VAL A 32 4.55 7.98 1.23
CA VAL A 32 3.26 7.53 1.76
C VAL A 32 2.77 8.35 2.95
N GLY A 33 3.65 9.06 3.63
CA GLY A 33 3.28 9.89 4.77
C GLY A 33 2.69 11.25 4.40
N ARG A 34 2.69 11.61 3.13
CA ARG A 34 2.18 12.91 2.69
C ARG A 34 0.67 12.87 2.47
N PRO A 35 -0.09 13.91 2.92
CA PRO A 35 -1.53 13.94 2.70
C PRO A 35 -1.93 13.79 1.24
N SER A 36 -1.17 14.40 0.32
CA SER A 36 -1.46 14.29 -1.11
C SER A 36 -1.32 12.86 -1.63
N SER A 37 -0.35 12.12 -1.10
CA SER A 37 -0.14 10.71 -1.49
C SER A 37 -1.28 9.83 -0.99
N GLN A 38 -1.83 10.15 0.17
CA GLN A 38 -2.90 9.35 0.75
C GLN A 38 -4.20 9.42 -0.04
N ALA A 39 -4.37 10.45 -0.86
CA ALA A 39 -5.54 10.58 -1.73
C ALA A 39 -5.38 9.85 -3.06
N GLU A 40 -4.21 9.30 -3.35
CA GLU A 40 -3.97 8.52 -4.56
C GLU A 40 -4.35 7.06 -4.35
N SER A 41 -4.79 6.39 -5.43
CA SER A 41 -4.99 4.94 -5.37
C SER A 41 -3.63 4.25 -5.36
N LEU A 42 -3.63 3.00 -4.89
CA LEU A 42 -2.40 2.20 -4.91
C LEU A 42 -1.85 2.07 -6.32
N GLU A 43 -2.72 1.91 -7.31
CA GLU A 43 -2.30 1.82 -8.71
C GLU A 43 -1.63 3.11 -9.17
N GLU A 44 -2.25 4.25 -8.89
CA GLU A 44 -1.69 5.55 -9.28
C GLU A 44 -0.33 5.79 -8.61
N ALA A 45 -0.25 5.53 -7.33
CA ALA A 45 1.00 5.71 -6.59
C ALA A 45 2.09 4.79 -7.11
N SER A 46 1.75 3.54 -7.43
CA SER A 46 2.71 2.60 -7.99
C SER A 46 3.23 3.06 -9.34
N MET A 47 2.35 3.60 -10.18
CA MET A 47 2.74 4.12 -11.49
C MET A 47 3.70 5.30 -11.38
N VAL A 48 3.42 6.21 -10.45
CA VAL A 48 4.28 7.38 -10.24
C VAL A 48 5.70 6.96 -9.84
N HIS A 49 5.81 5.91 -9.05
CA HIS A 49 7.10 5.41 -8.58
C HIS A 49 7.71 4.34 -9.48
N GLY A 50 7.04 4.00 -10.59
CA GLY A 50 7.55 2.99 -11.51
C GLY A 50 7.54 1.58 -10.95
N LEU A 51 6.60 1.27 -10.06
CA LEU A 51 6.52 -0.02 -9.40
C LEU A 51 5.44 -0.90 -10.03
N PRO A 52 5.66 -2.22 -10.09
CA PRO A 52 4.61 -3.14 -10.55
C PRO A 52 3.53 -3.27 -9.47
N VAL A 53 2.33 -2.75 -9.75
CA VAL A 53 1.27 -2.70 -8.75
C VAL A 53 0.87 -4.08 -8.24
N ASP A 54 0.87 -5.09 -9.11
CA ASP A 54 0.50 -6.44 -8.68
C ASP A 54 1.44 -6.99 -7.62
N LEU A 55 2.73 -6.68 -7.74
CA LEU A 55 3.72 -7.10 -6.75
C LEU A 55 3.50 -6.34 -5.43
N VAL A 56 3.21 -5.05 -5.50
CA VAL A 56 2.94 -4.26 -4.30
C VAL A 56 1.70 -4.79 -3.58
N VAL A 57 0.63 -5.06 -4.33
CA VAL A 57 -0.59 -5.65 -3.76
C VAL A 57 -0.28 -6.99 -3.09
N ALA A 58 0.50 -7.84 -3.75
CA ALA A 58 0.85 -9.15 -3.19
C ALA A 58 1.62 -9.01 -1.88
N ARG A 59 2.55 -8.06 -1.80
CA ARG A 59 3.31 -7.83 -0.57
C ARG A 59 2.44 -7.33 0.57
N LEU A 60 1.53 -6.42 0.29
CA LEU A 60 0.62 -5.90 1.30
C LEU A 60 -0.30 -7.00 1.83
N ASN A 61 -0.83 -7.82 0.94
CA ASN A 61 -1.71 -8.92 1.35
C ASN A 61 -0.95 -10.00 2.11
N ALA A 62 0.30 -10.27 1.74
CA ALA A 62 1.14 -11.22 2.47
C ALA A 62 1.40 -10.72 3.89
N TYR A 63 1.63 -9.41 4.04
CA TYR A 63 1.80 -8.82 5.36
C TYR A 63 0.53 -8.98 6.20
N LEU A 64 -0.63 -8.61 5.63
CA LEU A 64 -1.90 -8.74 6.35
C LEU A 64 -2.17 -10.17 6.78
N GLU A 65 -1.89 -11.13 5.91
CA GLU A 65 -2.06 -12.53 6.23
C GLU A 65 -1.15 -12.96 7.37
N SER A 66 0.09 -12.46 7.40
CA SER A 66 1.04 -12.84 8.42
C SER A 66 0.65 -12.30 9.81
N VAL A 67 0.05 -11.10 9.88
CA VAL A 67 -0.33 -10.50 11.17
C VAL A 67 -1.72 -10.91 11.64
N SER A 68 -2.51 -11.55 10.80
CA SER A 68 -3.87 -12.00 11.16
C SER A 68 -3.90 -13.41 11.75
N LYS A 69 -2.77 -14.06 11.84
CA LYS A 69 -2.66 -15.41 12.43
C LYS A 69 -2.66 -15.39 13.93
#